data_3ef0d2a2ba5042f86cda38ee0c09e8e3
#
_entry.id   3ef0d2a2ba5042f86cda38ee0c09e8e3
#
_cell.length_a   1.000
_cell.length_b   1.000
_cell.length_c   1.000
_cell.angle_alpha   90.00
_cell.angle_beta   90.00
_cell.angle_gamma   90.00
#
_symmetry.space_group_name_H-M   'P 1'
#
loop_
_entity.id
_entity.type
_entity.pdbx_description
1 polymer ?
#
loop_
_entity_poly.entity_id
_entity_poly.type
_entity_poly.pdbx_seq_one_letter_code
_entity_poly.pdbx_strand_id
1 'polypeptide(L)' 'MEITLKIEGMMCGHCSGRVKNALEALPEVSEASVSHENGTAVIKGNALNLGALKEAVENQGYDVVG' A
#
# COMPACT_ATOMS: atom_id res chain seq x y z
N MET A 1 -6.38 11.77 -7.04
CA MET A 1 -5.72 10.65 -7.74
C MET A 1 -5.85 9.38 -6.91
N GLU A 2 -6.13 8.26 -7.53
CA GLU A 2 -6.33 7.00 -6.83
C GLU A 2 -5.59 5.88 -7.55
N ILE A 3 -4.88 5.08 -6.80
CA ILE A 3 -4.13 3.94 -7.34
C ILE A 3 -4.48 2.71 -6.53
N THR A 4 -4.75 1.60 -7.21
CA THR A 4 -5.00 0.31 -6.57
C THR A 4 -3.82 -0.61 -6.85
N LEU A 5 -3.23 -1.17 -5.80
CA LEU A 5 -2.12 -2.11 -5.92
C LEU A 5 -2.56 -3.48 -5.43
N LYS A 6 -2.07 -4.52 -6.09
CA LYS A 6 -2.22 -5.88 -5.60
C LYS A 6 -0.96 -6.27 -4.83
N ILE A 7 -1.15 -6.79 -3.64
CA ILE A 7 -0.04 -7.11 -2.73
C ILE A 7 -0.14 -8.57 -2.32
N GLU A 8 0.96 -9.29 -2.47
CA GLU A 8 1.05 -10.67 -2.01
C GLU A 8 1.75 -10.73 -0.66
N GLY A 9 1.38 -11.70 0.14
CA GLY A 9 1.99 -11.95 1.44
C GLY A 9 1.26 -11.34 2.61
N MET A 10 0.22 -10.54 2.39
CA MET A 10 -0.61 -10.02 3.47
C MET A 10 -1.60 -11.10 3.90
N MET A 11 -1.38 -11.66 5.06
CA MET A 11 -2.19 -12.78 5.53
C MET A 11 -3.05 -12.46 6.74
N CYS A 12 -2.92 -11.27 7.31
CA CYS A 12 -3.67 -10.90 8.51
C CYS A 12 -3.80 -9.38 8.64
N GLY A 13 -4.61 -8.94 9.60
CA GLY A 13 -4.85 -7.52 9.83
C GLY A 13 -3.60 -6.73 10.22
N HIS A 14 -2.65 -7.38 10.89
CA HIS A 14 -1.38 -6.72 11.23
C HIS A 14 -0.58 -6.37 9.98
N CYS A 15 -0.61 -7.25 9.00
CA CYS A 15 0.09 -7.02 7.74
C CYS A 15 -0.51 -5.82 7.02
N SER A 16 -1.84 -5.77 6.92
CA SER A 16 -2.50 -4.64 6.26
C SER A 16 -2.26 -3.33 7.00
N GLY A 17 -2.22 -3.37 8.33
CA GLY A 17 -1.92 -2.19 9.14
C GLY A 17 -0.52 -1.64 8.88
N ARG A 18 0.47 -2.52 8.74
CA ARG A 18 1.85 -2.13 8.45
C ARG A 18 1.95 -1.47 7.08
N VAL A 19 1.32 -2.07 6.08
CA VAL A 19 1.31 -1.52 4.73
C VAL A 19 0.62 -0.16 4.71
N LYS A 20 -0.53 -0.06 5.36
CA LYS A 20 -1.25 1.19 5.45
C LYS A 20 -0.40 2.29 6.08
N ASN A 21 0.24 2.01 7.21
CA ASN A 21 1.09 2.98 7.89
C ASN A 21 2.28 3.40 7.02
N ALA A 22 2.89 2.46 6.32
CA ALA A 22 4.01 2.76 5.44
C ALA A 22 3.58 3.68 4.29
N LEU A 23 2.41 3.43 3.72
CA LEU A 23 1.88 4.24 2.63
C LEU A 23 1.48 5.63 3.13
N GLU A 24 0.82 5.71 4.26
CA GLU A 24 0.38 7.00 4.81
C GLU A 24 1.55 7.87 5.30
N ALA A 25 2.71 7.27 5.52
CA ALA A 25 3.90 8.03 5.87
C ALA A 25 4.47 8.83 4.68
N LEU A 26 4.05 8.50 3.47
CA LEU A 26 4.50 9.23 2.28
C LEU A 26 3.75 10.56 2.16
N PRO A 27 4.46 11.66 1.90
CA PRO A 27 3.81 12.99 1.84
C PRO A 27 2.80 13.15 0.72
N GLU A 28 2.93 12.40 -0.37
CA GLU A 28 1.99 12.44 -1.48
C GLU A 28 0.71 11.66 -1.23
N VAL A 29 0.68 10.83 -0.19
CA VAL A 29 -0.50 10.01 0.12
C VAL A 29 -1.40 10.74 1.11
N SER A 30 -2.65 10.98 0.70
CA SER A 30 -3.67 11.57 1.58
C SER A 30 -4.35 10.49 2.41
N GLU A 31 -4.61 9.34 1.78
CA GLU A 31 -5.33 8.26 2.44
C GLU A 31 -4.91 6.93 1.82
N ALA A 32 -4.82 5.91 2.63
CA ALA A 32 -4.56 4.56 2.16
C ALA A 32 -5.55 3.61 2.81
N SER A 33 -6.15 2.75 1.99
CA SER A 33 -7.07 1.72 2.46
C SER A 33 -6.53 0.38 2.01
N VAL A 34 -6.18 -0.48 2.96
CA VAL A 34 -5.54 -1.76 2.67
C VAL A 34 -6.43 -2.90 3.14
N SER A 35 -6.66 -3.88 2.26
CA SER A 35 -7.46 -5.05 2.57
C SER A 35 -6.61 -6.31 2.47
N HIS A 36 -6.39 -6.99 3.59
CA HIS A 36 -5.64 -8.24 3.60
C HIS A 36 -6.47 -9.39 3.02
N GLU A 37 -7.79 -9.29 3.10
CA GLU A 37 -8.67 -10.31 2.53
C GLU A 37 -8.60 -10.35 1.01
N ASN A 38 -8.53 -9.19 0.39
CA ASN A 38 -8.45 -9.08 -1.06
C ASN A 38 -7.01 -8.98 -1.55
N GLY A 39 -6.06 -8.75 -0.66
CA GLY A 39 -4.68 -8.53 -1.02
C GLY A 39 -4.48 -7.26 -1.84
N THR A 40 -5.27 -6.22 -1.56
CA THR A 40 -5.21 -4.98 -2.32
C THR A 40 -5.02 -3.76 -1.41
N ALA A 41 -4.44 -2.72 -1.99
CA ALA A 41 -4.31 -1.43 -1.33
C ALA A 41 -4.80 -0.34 -2.29
N VAL A 42 -5.72 0.48 -1.81
CA VAL A 42 -6.22 1.63 -2.57
C VAL A 42 -5.61 2.87 -1.94
N ILE A 43 -4.85 3.60 -2.73
CA ILE A 43 -4.12 4.78 -2.27
C ILE A 43 -4.67 6.02 -2.94
N LYS A 44 -4.98 7.04 -2.15
CA LYS A 44 -5.48 8.32 -2.65
C LYS A 44 -4.50 9.42 -2.29
N GLY A 45 -4.29 10.34 -3.19
CA GLY A 45 -3.40 11.47 -2.95
C GLY A 45 -3.15 12.27 -4.22
N ASN A 46 -2.18 13.19 -4.14
CA ASN A 46 -1.78 14.03 -5.25
C ASN A 46 -0.37 13.67 -5.68
N ALA A 47 -0.15 13.63 -7.01
CA ALA A 47 1.16 13.35 -7.58
C ALA A 47 1.75 12.02 -7.06
N LEU A 48 0.93 11.00 -6.99
CA LEU A 48 1.36 9.68 -6.52
C LEU A 48 2.43 9.10 -7.42
N ASN A 49 3.48 8.54 -6.81
CA ASN A 49 4.56 7.89 -7.51
C ASN A 49 4.46 6.38 -7.27
N LEU A 50 4.14 5.64 -8.31
CA LEU A 50 3.96 4.19 -8.21
C LEU A 50 5.21 3.48 -7.68
N GLY A 51 6.39 3.92 -8.11
CA GLY A 51 7.63 3.36 -7.62
C GLY A 51 7.82 3.55 -6.13
N ALA A 52 7.49 4.73 -5.60
CA ALA A 52 7.58 5.00 -4.18
C ALA A 52 6.57 4.18 -3.39
N LEU A 53 5.36 4.01 -3.92
CA LEU A 53 4.33 3.20 -3.28
C LEU A 53 4.76 1.74 -3.20
N LYS A 54 5.27 1.19 -4.30
CA LYS A 54 5.77 -0.18 -4.33
C LYS A 54 6.93 -0.37 -3.35
N GLU A 55 7.86 0.57 -3.31
CA GLU A 55 9.00 0.50 -2.41
C GLU A 55 8.55 0.48 -0.96
N ALA A 56 7.58 1.33 -0.61
CA ALA A 56 7.07 1.38 0.75
C ALA A 56 6.47 0.03 1.17
N VAL A 57 5.75 -0.62 0.27
CA VAL A 57 5.16 -1.94 0.53
C VAL A 57 6.26 -3.00 0.64
N GLU A 58 7.22 -2.98 -0.28
CA GLU A 58 8.29 -3.97 -0.30
C GLU A 58 9.19 -3.87 0.92
N ASN A 59 9.38 -2.66 1.44
CA ASN A 59 10.15 -2.46 2.67
C ASN A 59 9.50 -3.11 3.88
N GLN A 60 8.21 -3.40 3.82
CA GLN A 60 7.51 -4.12 4.87
C GLN A 60 7.58 -5.64 4.71
N GLY A 61 8.21 -6.11 3.65
CA GLY A 61 8.39 -7.54 3.39
C GLY A 61 7.30 -8.16 2.51
N TYR A 62 6.54 -7.36 1.80
CA TYR A 62 5.47 -7.84 0.91
C TYR A 62 5.81 -7.54 -0.54
N ASP A 63 5.21 -8.31 -1.46
CA ASP A 63 5.42 -8.12 -2.89
C ASP A 63 4.23 -7.42 -3.52
N VAL A 64 4.51 -6.48 -4.42
CA VAL A 64 3.48 -5.81 -5.21
C VAL A 64 3.43 -6.49 -6.58
N VAL A 65 2.27 -7.02 -6.96
CA VAL A 65 2.11 -7.81 -8.19
C VAL A 65 1.17 -7.19 -9.23
N GLY A 66 0.67 -6.01 -8.97
CA GLY A 66 -0.23 -5.39 -9.94
C GLY A 66 -0.27 -3.90 -9.96
#